data_5eb4f5ea9864ffa12c9aff04647284ac
#
_entry.id   5eb4f5ea9864ffa12c9aff04647284ac
#
_cell.length_a   1.000
_cell.length_b   1.000
_cell.length_c   1.000
_cell.angle_alpha   90.00
_cell.angle_beta   90.00
_cell.angle_gamma   90.00
#
_symmetry.space_group_name_H-M   'P 1'
#
loop_
_entity.id
_entity.type
_entity.pdbx_description
1 polymer ?
#
loop_
_entity_poly.entity_id
_entity_poly.type
_entity_poly.pdbx_seq_one_letter_code
_entity_poly.pdbx_strand_id
1 'polypeptide(L)'
;MYSQTVLPLYTDSIPNSKPVADEEKSEYANGITTIRDVSKPTLTLFLPPKDKANGTAVIICPGGGYWVVTIDMEGTDVAKKFNEMGVAAIVLKYRIPNDSWMINREIGALQDAQQAIKTVRDNAAKWNINPDRIGIMGFSAGGHLAASAGTHFSKTHIPNINHTNLRPDFMILIYPVISFMPGIGHAGSSEQLLGKTPSQEKRNEYSNELQVTSATPPAFLVHAGDDDAVSPMNSIVFYDSLISKKVSAELHIYQSGGHGFGMYMKNNKEFWMDRCKSWMQFNGWLRKDKG
;
A
#
# COMPACT_ATOMS: atom_id res chain seq x y z
N MET A 1 -9.52 -21.77 -11.26
CA MET A 1 -9.94 -21.08 -10.02
C MET A 1 -8.68 -20.64 -9.30
N TYR A 2 -8.50 -19.35 -8.99
CA TYR A 2 -7.35 -18.89 -8.21
C TYR A 2 -7.55 -19.34 -6.76
N SER A 3 -6.51 -19.93 -6.16
CA SER A 3 -6.55 -20.31 -4.74
C SER A 3 -6.44 -19.04 -3.90
N GLN A 4 -7.52 -18.68 -3.21
CA GLN A 4 -7.53 -17.58 -2.24
C GLN A 4 -7.36 -18.19 -0.84
N THR A 5 -6.32 -17.75 -0.14
CA THR A 5 -6.06 -18.20 1.24
C THR A 5 -5.93 -16.98 2.14
N VAL A 6 -6.72 -16.93 3.20
CA VAL A 6 -6.62 -15.88 4.22
C VAL A 6 -5.78 -16.40 5.38
N LEU A 7 -4.76 -15.65 5.76
CA LEU A 7 -3.87 -15.95 6.88
C LEU A 7 -3.93 -14.81 7.90
N PRO A 8 -3.89 -15.10 9.21
CA PRO A 8 -3.59 -14.07 10.19
C PRO A 8 -2.20 -13.49 9.91
N LEU A 9 -2.03 -12.18 10.07
CA LEU A 9 -0.74 -11.53 9.83
C LEU A 9 0.28 -11.90 10.92
N TYR A 10 -0.19 -12.11 12.14
CA TYR A 10 0.61 -12.53 13.29
C TYR A 10 0.12 -13.89 13.79
N THR A 11 1.03 -14.79 14.08
CA THR A 11 0.74 -16.14 14.62
C THR A 11 0.61 -16.13 16.14
N ASP A 12 1.24 -15.15 16.77
CA ASP A 12 1.27 -14.97 18.22
C ASP A 12 0.53 -13.69 18.61
N SER A 13 1.03 -12.98 19.62
CA SER A 13 0.47 -11.69 20.03
C SER A 13 0.72 -10.62 18.97
N ILE A 14 -0.30 -9.82 18.70
CA ILE A 14 -0.18 -8.66 17.81
C ILE A 14 0.56 -7.54 18.55
N PRO A 15 1.75 -7.09 18.07
CA PRO A 15 2.50 -6.06 18.78
C PRO A 15 1.70 -4.76 18.84
N ASN A 16 1.94 -3.95 19.88
CA ASN A 16 1.27 -2.66 20.06
C ASN A 16 -0.27 -2.74 20.18
N SER A 17 -0.82 -3.92 20.48
CA SER A 17 -2.26 -4.11 20.66
C SER A 17 -2.64 -4.24 22.12
N LYS A 18 -3.82 -3.72 22.45
CA LYS A 18 -4.52 -3.96 23.72
C LYS A 18 -5.43 -5.19 23.56
N PRO A 19 -5.68 -5.94 24.62
CA PRO A 19 -6.63 -7.04 24.59
C PRO A 19 -8.07 -6.48 24.45
N VAL A 20 -8.67 -6.66 23.26
CA VAL A 20 -10.04 -6.24 22.97
C VAL A 20 -10.80 -7.33 22.24
N ALA A 21 -12.14 -7.32 22.35
CA ALA A 21 -13.00 -8.14 21.51
C ALA A 21 -12.80 -7.74 20.03
N ASP A 22 -13.05 -8.67 19.13
CA ASP A 22 -13.09 -8.37 17.70
C ASP A 22 -14.44 -7.73 17.36
N GLU A 23 -14.40 -6.44 17.03
CA GLU A 23 -15.58 -5.65 16.67
C GLU A 23 -15.61 -5.30 15.18
N GLU A 24 -14.78 -6.01 14.38
CA GLU A 24 -14.72 -5.80 12.94
C GLU A 24 -16.10 -5.92 12.28
N LYS A 25 -16.41 -4.96 11.40
CA LYS A 25 -17.68 -4.93 10.66
C LYS A 25 -17.41 -4.73 9.18
N SER A 26 -18.03 -5.59 8.38
CA SER A 26 -18.02 -5.49 6.92
C SER A 26 -19.36 -4.92 6.44
N GLU A 27 -19.29 -3.96 5.54
CA GLU A 27 -20.46 -3.34 4.91
C GLU A 27 -20.29 -3.33 3.39
N TYR A 28 -21.32 -3.80 2.69
CA TYR A 28 -21.38 -3.71 1.23
C TYR A 28 -22.39 -2.65 0.82
N ALA A 29 -21.91 -1.58 0.19
CA ALA A 29 -22.74 -0.49 -0.30
C ALA A 29 -22.19 0.05 -1.63
N ASN A 30 -23.09 0.38 -2.56
CA ASN A 30 -22.75 0.97 -3.85
C ASN A 30 -21.70 0.17 -4.67
N GLY A 31 -21.72 -1.16 -4.54
CA GLY A 31 -20.77 -2.03 -5.25
C GLY A 31 -19.39 -2.16 -4.59
N ILE A 32 -19.21 -1.63 -3.39
CA ILE A 32 -17.94 -1.59 -2.66
C ILE A 32 -18.12 -2.23 -1.29
N THR A 33 -17.18 -3.11 -0.93
CA THR A 33 -17.07 -3.67 0.41
C THR A 33 -16.04 -2.89 1.22
N THR A 34 -16.47 -2.32 2.32
CA THR A 34 -15.61 -1.67 3.31
C THR A 34 -15.58 -2.45 4.61
N ILE A 35 -14.41 -2.50 5.26
CA ILE A 35 -14.22 -3.15 6.55
C ILE A 35 -13.75 -2.09 7.55
N ARG A 36 -14.47 -1.93 8.65
CA ARG A 36 -14.13 -1.01 9.73
C ARG A 36 -13.79 -1.73 11.03
N ASP A 37 -13.23 -1.00 11.96
CA ASP A 37 -12.87 -1.48 13.30
C ASP A 37 -11.88 -2.66 13.26
N VAL A 38 -11.01 -2.68 12.23
CA VAL A 38 -10.02 -3.73 12.07
C VAL A 38 -8.98 -3.66 13.19
N SER A 39 -9.05 -4.59 14.13
CA SER A 39 -8.08 -4.80 15.19
C SER A 39 -7.19 -6.03 14.99
N LYS A 40 -7.61 -6.95 14.08
CA LYS A 40 -6.90 -8.18 13.73
C LYS A 40 -6.52 -8.19 12.25
N PRO A 41 -5.26 -7.89 11.92
CA PRO A 41 -4.83 -7.79 10.54
C PRO A 41 -4.66 -9.18 9.90
N THR A 42 -4.94 -9.25 8.59
CA THR A 42 -4.81 -10.49 7.81
C THR A 42 -4.14 -10.25 6.47
N LEU A 43 -3.58 -11.32 5.91
CA LEU A 43 -3.12 -11.39 4.52
C LEU A 43 -4.06 -12.29 3.71
N THR A 44 -4.57 -11.79 2.60
CA THR A 44 -5.27 -12.62 1.61
C THR A 44 -4.33 -12.87 0.44
N LEU A 45 -3.96 -14.13 0.26
CA LEU A 45 -3.00 -14.54 -0.77
C LEU A 45 -3.72 -14.85 -2.09
N PHE A 46 -3.23 -14.27 -3.17
CA PHE A 46 -3.58 -14.57 -4.55
C PHE A 46 -2.29 -15.01 -5.24
N LEU A 47 -2.07 -16.33 -5.32
CA LEU A 47 -0.87 -16.88 -5.94
C LEU A 47 -1.21 -17.36 -7.36
N PRO A 48 -0.45 -16.93 -8.38
CA PRO A 48 -0.64 -17.42 -9.73
C PRO A 48 -0.26 -18.90 -9.82
N PRO A 49 -0.79 -19.66 -10.79
CA PRO A 49 -0.32 -21.02 -11.08
C PRO A 49 1.21 -21.04 -11.26
N LYS A 50 1.86 -22.09 -10.79
CA LYS A 50 3.34 -22.20 -10.78
C LYS A 50 3.96 -22.01 -12.17
N ASP A 51 3.30 -22.50 -13.20
CA ASP A 51 3.72 -22.38 -14.61
C ASP A 51 3.61 -20.95 -15.17
N LYS A 52 2.78 -20.11 -14.54
CA LYS A 52 2.58 -18.71 -14.91
C LYS A 52 3.33 -17.72 -14.00
N ALA A 53 3.73 -18.15 -12.81
CA ALA A 53 4.40 -17.29 -11.85
C ALA A 53 5.72 -16.74 -12.40
N ASN A 54 5.89 -15.41 -12.29
CA ASN A 54 7.12 -14.73 -12.76
C ASN A 54 8.11 -14.44 -11.62
N GLY A 55 7.76 -14.80 -10.39
CA GLY A 55 8.59 -14.59 -9.20
C GLY A 55 8.43 -13.22 -8.54
N THR A 56 7.61 -12.32 -9.10
CA THR A 56 7.34 -11.01 -8.49
C THR A 56 6.12 -11.11 -7.57
N ALA A 57 6.15 -10.35 -6.47
CA ALA A 57 5.02 -10.19 -5.57
C ALA A 57 4.69 -8.71 -5.33
N VAL A 58 3.40 -8.41 -5.09
CA VAL A 58 2.92 -7.09 -4.71
C VAL A 58 2.03 -7.23 -3.47
N ILE A 59 2.38 -6.52 -2.40
CA ILE A 59 1.54 -6.36 -1.21
C ILE A 59 0.63 -5.16 -1.45
N ILE A 60 -0.68 -5.36 -1.36
CA ILE A 60 -1.69 -4.35 -1.67
C ILE A 60 -2.30 -3.82 -0.38
N CYS A 61 -2.20 -2.51 -0.17
CA CYS A 61 -2.78 -1.77 0.94
C CYS A 61 -3.98 -0.97 0.41
N PRO A 62 -5.23 -1.43 0.59
CA PRO A 62 -6.41 -0.69 0.14
C PRO A 62 -6.57 0.64 0.88
N GLY A 63 -7.29 1.59 0.29
CA GLY A 63 -7.60 2.87 0.90
C GLY A 63 -8.78 2.82 1.87
N GLY A 64 -9.28 4.00 2.22
CA GLY A 64 -10.41 4.19 3.14
C GLY A 64 -10.12 5.20 4.26
N GLY A 65 -9.21 6.16 4.03
CA GLY A 65 -8.95 7.29 4.92
C GLY A 65 -8.37 6.94 6.29
N TYR A 66 -7.92 5.69 6.51
CA TYR A 66 -7.64 5.08 7.81
C TYR A 66 -8.89 4.90 8.70
N TRP A 67 -10.10 5.08 8.13
CA TRP A 67 -11.38 4.81 8.79
C TRP A 67 -11.88 3.40 8.52
N VAL A 68 -11.66 2.94 7.30
CA VAL A 68 -12.07 1.64 6.79
C VAL A 68 -10.97 1.08 5.88
N VAL A 69 -11.16 -0.17 5.44
CA VAL A 69 -10.37 -0.79 4.36
C VAL A 69 -11.32 -1.14 3.22
N THR A 70 -11.11 -0.57 2.02
CA THR A 70 -11.90 -0.85 0.81
C THR A 70 -11.40 -2.13 0.16
N ILE A 71 -11.89 -3.29 0.64
CA ILE A 71 -11.20 -4.59 0.48
C ILE A 71 -11.35 -5.20 -0.92
N ASP A 72 -12.41 -4.90 -1.66
CA ASP A 72 -12.66 -5.46 -3.00
C ASP A 72 -12.05 -4.60 -4.11
N MET A 73 -12.56 -3.41 -4.36
CA MET A 73 -12.18 -2.55 -5.50
C MET A 73 -10.69 -2.15 -5.48
N GLU A 74 -10.12 -1.89 -4.30
CA GLU A 74 -8.72 -1.50 -4.12
C GLU A 74 -7.84 -2.63 -3.57
N GLY A 75 -8.41 -3.82 -3.44
CA GLY A 75 -7.75 -5.01 -2.90
C GLY A 75 -7.88 -6.21 -3.81
N THR A 76 -8.96 -7.00 -3.61
CA THR A 76 -9.07 -8.32 -4.25
C THR A 76 -9.21 -8.27 -5.77
N ASP A 77 -9.82 -7.23 -6.34
CA ASP A 77 -9.97 -7.11 -7.79
C ASP A 77 -8.63 -6.73 -8.45
N VAL A 78 -7.89 -5.85 -7.80
CA VAL A 78 -6.51 -5.51 -8.20
C VAL A 78 -5.61 -6.74 -8.10
N ALA A 79 -5.73 -7.53 -7.03
CA ALA A 79 -4.95 -8.75 -6.84
C ALA A 79 -5.20 -9.78 -7.94
N LYS A 80 -6.46 -9.96 -8.37
CA LYS A 80 -6.80 -10.82 -9.51
C LYS A 80 -6.11 -10.35 -10.80
N LYS A 81 -6.06 -9.03 -11.02
CA LYS A 81 -5.42 -8.45 -12.20
C LYS A 81 -3.91 -8.66 -12.21
N PHE A 82 -3.24 -8.53 -11.07
CA PHE A 82 -1.82 -8.89 -10.95
C PHE A 82 -1.58 -10.38 -11.19
N ASN A 83 -2.46 -11.25 -10.73
CA ASN A 83 -2.37 -12.69 -10.99
C ASN A 83 -2.45 -13.04 -12.49
N GLU A 84 -3.27 -12.32 -13.27
CA GLU A 84 -3.33 -12.48 -14.73
C GLU A 84 -1.97 -12.19 -15.38
N MET A 85 -1.16 -11.30 -14.79
CA MET A 85 0.20 -10.98 -15.21
C MET A 85 1.27 -11.93 -14.63
N GLY A 86 0.87 -12.97 -13.88
CA GLY A 86 1.79 -13.91 -13.24
C GLY A 86 2.47 -13.37 -11.98
N VAL A 87 1.96 -12.28 -11.42
CA VAL A 87 2.45 -11.67 -10.18
C VAL A 87 1.68 -12.23 -8.99
N ALA A 88 2.37 -12.66 -7.93
CA ALA A 88 1.74 -12.98 -6.66
C ALA A 88 1.21 -11.68 -6.03
N ALA A 89 -0.06 -11.65 -5.64
CA ALA A 89 -0.66 -10.49 -5.01
C ALA A 89 -1.14 -10.85 -3.60
N ILE A 90 -0.83 -9.99 -2.65
CA ILE A 90 -1.14 -10.22 -1.24
C ILE A 90 -1.89 -9.00 -0.72
N VAL A 91 -3.19 -9.14 -0.46
CA VAL A 91 -4.01 -8.04 0.07
C VAL A 91 -3.83 -8.00 1.58
N LEU A 92 -3.35 -6.86 2.07
CA LEU A 92 -3.18 -6.59 3.49
C LEU A 92 -4.43 -5.86 4.03
N LYS A 93 -5.21 -6.56 4.85
CA LYS A 93 -6.18 -5.92 5.73
C LYS A 93 -5.43 -5.47 6.97
N TYR A 94 -4.97 -4.24 6.97
CA TYR A 94 -4.19 -3.65 8.06
C TYR A 94 -5.10 -3.12 9.17
N ARG A 95 -4.59 -3.01 10.41
CA ARG A 95 -5.29 -2.43 11.54
C ARG A 95 -5.62 -0.96 11.30
N ILE A 96 -6.87 -0.59 11.60
CA ILE A 96 -7.29 0.81 11.59
C ILE A 96 -6.75 1.52 12.83
N PRO A 97 -6.09 2.69 12.68
CA PRO A 97 -5.55 3.46 13.81
C PRO A 97 -6.63 3.83 14.83
N ASN A 98 -6.53 3.34 16.07
CA ASN A 98 -7.49 3.65 17.12
C ASN A 98 -6.88 3.36 18.51
N ASP A 99 -7.04 4.31 19.43
CA ASP A 99 -6.52 4.19 20.80
C ASP A 99 -7.29 3.15 21.65
N SER A 100 -8.45 2.69 21.21
CA SER A 100 -9.19 1.64 21.91
C SER A 100 -8.47 0.29 21.86
N TRP A 101 -7.82 -0.05 20.76
CA TRP A 101 -7.12 -1.33 20.57
C TRP A 101 -5.62 -1.22 20.28
N MET A 102 -5.07 -0.03 20.17
CA MET A 102 -3.63 0.20 20.01
C MET A 102 -3.04 0.95 21.21
N ILE A 103 -1.80 0.64 21.57
CA ILE A 103 -1.02 1.39 22.55
C ILE A 103 -0.54 2.69 21.93
N ASN A 104 -0.04 2.61 20.69
CA ASN A 104 0.33 3.74 19.85
C ASN A 104 -0.31 3.56 18.46
N ARG A 105 -1.35 4.34 18.18
CA ARG A 105 -2.11 4.26 16.92
C ARG A 105 -1.30 4.65 15.70
N GLU A 106 -0.30 5.51 15.85
CA GLU A 106 0.46 6.08 14.74
C GLU A 106 1.28 5.01 13.98
N ILE A 107 1.78 4.00 14.70
CA ILE A 107 2.66 2.99 14.13
C ILE A 107 1.96 1.68 13.75
N GLY A 108 0.71 1.47 14.18
CA GLY A 108 0.05 0.16 14.07
C GLY A 108 -0.08 -0.33 12.63
N ALA A 109 -0.55 0.51 11.72
CA ALA A 109 -0.66 0.16 10.30
C ALA A 109 0.73 -0.07 9.66
N LEU A 110 1.74 0.76 10.01
CA LEU A 110 3.12 0.58 9.53
C LEU A 110 3.74 -0.74 10.03
N GLN A 111 3.48 -1.13 11.28
CA GLN A 111 3.87 -2.45 11.79
C GLN A 111 3.29 -3.57 10.94
N ASP A 112 2.02 -3.45 10.56
CA ASP A 112 1.35 -4.46 9.74
C ASP A 112 1.94 -4.52 8.32
N ALA A 113 2.28 -3.39 7.72
CA ALA A 113 2.96 -3.34 6.43
C ALA A 113 4.38 -3.95 6.50
N GLN A 114 5.15 -3.64 7.54
CA GLN A 114 6.46 -4.26 7.77
C GLN A 114 6.36 -5.76 7.99
N GLN A 115 5.37 -6.21 8.78
CA GLN A 115 5.13 -7.63 9.01
C GLN A 115 4.69 -8.34 7.73
N ALA A 116 3.88 -7.70 6.89
CA ALA A 116 3.50 -8.25 5.60
C ALA A 116 4.72 -8.45 4.68
N ILE A 117 5.58 -7.43 4.55
CA ILE A 117 6.83 -7.53 3.79
C ILE A 117 7.70 -8.67 4.32
N LYS A 118 7.89 -8.73 5.66
CA LYS A 118 8.63 -9.81 6.31
C LYS A 118 8.03 -11.17 6.00
N THR A 119 6.74 -11.34 6.19
CA THR A 119 6.03 -12.61 5.98
C THR A 119 6.14 -13.08 4.54
N VAL A 120 5.98 -12.18 3.56
CA VAL A 120 6.12 -12.52 2.13
C VAL A 120 7.57 -12.91 1.82
N ARG A 121 8.56 -12.18 2.32
CA ARG A 121 9.98 -12.45 2.08
C ARG A 121 10.45 -13.75 2.74
N ASP A 122 10.02 -14.02 3.96
CA ASP A 122 10.34 -15.26 4.68
C ASP A 122 9.69 -16.51 4.05
N ASN A 123 8.56 -16.35 3.38
CA ASN A 123 7.85 -17.43 2.67
C ASN A 123 8.10 -17.44 1.16
N ALA A 124 9.03 -16.65 0.65
CA ALA A 124 9.22 -16.44 -0.79
C ALA A 124 9.41 -17.76 -1.55
N ALA A 125 10.28 -18.65 -1.08
CA ALA A 125 10.50 -19.95 -1.69
C ALA A 125 9.24 -20.83 -1.72
N LYS A 126 8.47 -20.84 -0.63
CA LYS A 126 7.21 -21.60 -0.52
C LYS A 126 6.14 -21.12 -1.50
N TRP A 127 6.10 -19.81 -1.75
CA TRP A 127 5.10 -19.17 -2.61
C TRP A 127 5.60 -18.92 -4.03
N ASN A 128 6.77 -19.44 -4.38
CA ASN A 128 7.40 -19.29 -5.69
C ASN A 128 7.63 -17.81 -6.05
N ILE A 129 8.09 -17.03 -5.06
CA ILE A 129 8.43 -15.61 -5.14
C ILE A 129 9.96 -15.46 -5.07
N ASN A 130 10.51 -14.51 -5.81
CA ASN A 130 11.89 -14.07 -5.63
C ASN A 130 11.92 -13.05 -4.47
N PRO A 131 12.71 -13.26 -3.39
CA PRO A 131 12.77 -12.35 -2.25
C PRO A 131 13.26 -10.94 -2.58
N ASP A 132 13.87 -10.73 -3.75
CA ASP A 132 14.34 -9.43 -4.23
C ASP A 132 13.36 -8.77 -5.24
N ARG A 133 12.11 -9.25 -5.30
CA ARG A 133 11.05 -8.75 -6.19
C ARG A 133 9.73 -8.61 -5.49
N ILE A 134 9.74 -8.00 -4.30
CA ILE A 134 8.55 -7.79 -3.45
C ILE A 134 8.25 -6.30 -3.37
N GLY A 135 7.25 -5.86 -4.11
CA GLY A 135 6.76 -4.49 -4.08
C GLY A 135 5.64 -4.30 -3.06
N ILE A 136 5.38 -3.03 -2.76
CA ILE A 136 4.20 -2.60 -2.01
C ILE A 136 3.38 -1.64 -2.85
N MET A 137 2.06 -1.79 -2.77
CA MET A 137 1.11 -0.95 -3.49
C MET A 137 0.09 -0.39 -2.52
N GLY A 138 -0.40 0.81 -2.78
CA GLY A 138 -1.48 1.36 -1.98
C GLY A 138 -2.31 2.41 -2.70
N PHE A 139 -3.55 2.53 -2.23
CA PHE A 139 -4.55 3.45 -2.72
C PHE A 139 -4.88 4.47 -1.63
N SER A 140 -5.02 5.76 -1.96
CA SER A 140 -5.46 6.79 -1.02
C SER A 140 -4.68 6.74 0.32
N ALA A 141 -5.32 6.53 1.46
CA ALA A 141 -4.66 6.34 2.75
C ALA A 141 -3.79 5.05 2.79
N GLY A 142 -4.16 3.98 2.06
CA GLY A 142 -3.30 2.81 1.84
C GLY A 142 -2.06 3.16 1.02
N GLY A 143 -2.15 4.18 0.14
CA GLY A 143 -1.01 4.78 -0.54
C GLY A 143 -0.05 5.47 0.42
N HIS A 144 -0.58 6.16 1.44
CA HIS A 144 0.23 6.70 2.53
C HIS A 144 0.95 5.59 3.29
N LEU A 145 0.26 4.51 3.61
CA LEU A 145 0.85 3.35 4.29
C LEU A 145 1.96 2.70 3.44
N ALA A 146 1.72 2.52 2.14
CA ALA A 146 2.72 1.98 1.22
C ALA A 146 3.95 2.89 1.08
N ALA A 147 3.74 4.21 0.96
CA ALA A 147 4.81 5.20 0.95
C ALA A 147 5.59 5.21 2.28
N SER A 148 4.89 5.11 3.42
CA SER A 148 5.53 5.02 4.75
C SER A 148 6.38 3.76 4.88
N ALA A 149 5.92 2.61 4.38
CA ALA A 149 6.74 1.40 4.35
C ALA A 149 7.99 1.57 3.47
N GLY A 150 7.91 2.35 2.39
CA GLY A 150 9.02 2.64 1.49
C GLY A 150 9.98 3.74 1.96
N THR A 151 9.60 4.57 2.92
CA THR A 151 10.43 5.68 3.43
C THR A 151 10.96 5.41 4.85
N HIS A 152 10.23 4.65 5.67
CA HIS A 152 10.58 4.34 7.06
C HIS A 152 11.11 2.91 7.28
N PHE A 153 11.50 2.19 6.23
CA PHE A 153 11.93 0.79 6.32
C PHE A 153 13.16 0.56 7.21
N SER A 154 13.99 1.57 7.41
CA SER A 154 15.20 1.49 8.25
C SER A 154 14.88 1.43 9.75
N LYS A 155 13.69 1.90 10.17
CA LYS A 155 13.21 1.84 11.54
C LYS A 155 12.28 0.64 11.70
N THR A 156 12.77 -0.40 12.36
CA THR A 156 11.99 -1.64 12.59
C THR A 156 11.01 -1.43 13.75
N HIS A 157 9.71 -1.66 13.48
CA HIS A 157 8.64 -1.57 14.46
C HIS A 157 8.05 -2.92 14.88
N ILE A 158 8.61 -4.03 14.37
CA ILE A 158 8.17 -5.41 14.61
C ILE A 158 9.33 -6.26 15.12
N PRO A 159 9.10 -7.40 15.78
CA PRO A 159 10.14 -8.38 16.03
C PRO A 159 10.75 -8.89 14.71
N ASN A 160 12.05 -8.69 14.53
CA ASN A 160 12.77 -9.07 13.31
C ASN A 160 14.12 -9.71 13.63
N ILE A 161 14.08 -10.82 14.37
CA ILE A 161 15.28 -11.53 14.88
C ILE A 161 16.19 -12.01 13.74
N ASN A 162 15.59 -12.42 12.62
CA ASN A 162 16.33 -12.90 11.44
C ASN A 162 16.88 -11.77 10.56
N HIS A 163 16.70 -10.51 10.95
CA HIS A 163 17.12 -9.35 10.17
C HIS A 163 16.61 -9.37 8.72
N THR A 164 15.39 -9.88 8.51
CA THR A 164 14.72 -9.86 7.20
C THR A 164 14.65 -8.41 6.70
N ASN A 165 15.03 -8.18 5.46
CA ASN A 165 14.96 -6.84 4.86
C ASN A 165 13.50 -6.37 4.78
N LEU A 166 13.17 -5.25 5.43
CA LEU A 166 11.82 -4.67 5.46
C LEU A 166 11.60 -3.61 4.37
N ARG A 167 12.64 -3.30 3.59
CA ARG A 167 12.50 -2.38 2.45
C ARG A 167 11.77 -3.10 1.31
N PRO A 168 10.65 -2.56 0.80
CA PRO A 168 10.05 -3.07 -0.43
C PRO A 168 11.01 -2.80 -1.62
N ASP A 169 10.93 -3.64 -2.65
CA ASP A 169 11.82 -3.49 -3.81
C ASP A 169 11.31 -2.43 -4.78
N PHE A 170 10.02 -2.13 -4.75
CA PHE A 170 9.37 -1.05 -5.49
C PHE A 170 8.04 -0.62 -4.84
N MET A 171 7.52 0.54 -5.24
CA MET A 171 6.23 1.08 -4.79
C MET A 171 5.31 1.35 -5.98
N ILE A 172 3.99 1.10 -5.80
CA ILE A 172 2.93 1.49 -6.73
C ILE A 172 1.89 2.28 -5.93
N LEU A 173 1.71 3.56 -6.26
CA LEU A 173 0.95 4.51 -5.46
C LEU A 173 -0.17 5.14 -6.29
N ILE A 174 -1.42 4.85 -5.96
CA ILE A 174 -2.58 5.25 -6.73
C ILE A 174 -3.39 6.27 -5.94
N TYR A 175 -3.52 7.48 -6.48
CA TYR A 175 -4.08 8.67 -5.80
C TYR A 175 -3.70 8.73 -4.31
N PRO A 176 -2.39 8.57 -4.01
CA PRO A 176 -1.97 8.38 -2.64
C PRO A 176 -2.13 9.64 -1.81
N VAL A 177 -2.52 9.49 -0.55
CA VAL A 177 -2.13 10.45 0.46
C VAL A 177 -0.63 10.30 0.67
N ILE A 178 0.10 11.40 0.74
CA ILE A 178 1.56 11.43 0.94
C ILE A 178 1.92 12.37 2.07
N SER A 179 1.39 13.59 2.00
CA SER A 179 1.71 14.68 2.91
C SER A 179 0.62 14.87 3.97
N PHE A 180 1.05 15.28 5.16
CA PHE A 180 0.17 15.81 6.20
C PHE A 180 0.45 17.31 6.48
N MET A 181 1.19 17.96 5.55
CA MET A 181 1.47 19.37 5.62
C MET A 181 0.24 20.22 5.23
N PRO A 182 0.07 21.40 5.84
CA PRO A 182 -1.01 22.31 5.47
C PRO A 182 -1.01 22.63 3.97
N GLY A 183 -2.21 22.72 3.37
CA GLY A 183 -2.40 23.10 1.97
C GLY A 183 -2.40 21.96 0.97
N ILE A 184 -1.72 20.85 1.25
CA ILE A 184 -1.69 19.68 0.36
C ILE A 184 -2.12 18.38 1.04
N GLY A 185 -1.98 18.29 2.37
CA GLY A 185 -2.26 17.09 3.13
C GLY A 185 -3.74 16.77 3.23
N HIS A 186 -4.07 15.47 3.24
CA HIS A 186 -5.43 15.00 3.49
C HIS A 186 -5.73 15.02 4.99
N ALA A 187 -6.53 16.01 5.43
CA ALA A 187 -6.81 16.27 6.84
C ALA A 187 -7.44 15.05 7.55
N GLY A 188 -8.40 14.36 6.91
CA GLY A 188 -9.06 13.19 7.49
C GLY A 188 -8.10 12.04 7.79
N SER A 189 -7.21 11.69 6.87
CA SER A 189 -6.20 10.65 7.10
C SER A 189 -5.19 11.07 8.18
N SER A 190 -4.80 12.34 8.21
CA SER A 190 -3.91 12.88 9.24
C SER A 190 -4.55 12.80 10.63
N GLU A 191 -5.80 13.24 10.76
CA GLU A 191 -6.53 13.16 12.02
C GLU A 191 -6.70 11.71 12.49
N GLN A 192 -7.03 10.82 11.56
CA GLN A 192 -7.24 9.42 11.89
C GLN A 192 -5.96 8.72 12.32
N LEU A 193 -4.83 9.03 11.71
CA LEU A 193 -3.55 8.42 12.08
C LEU A 193 -2.92 9.08 13.31
N LEU A 194 -2.88 10.41 13.36
CA LEU A 194 -2.09 11.20 14.32
C LEU A 194 -2.94 11.84 15.43
N GLY A 195 -4.27 11.84 15.30
CA GLY A 195 -5.17 12.58 16.20
C GLY A 195 -5.47 13.99 15.68
N LYS A 196 -6.40 14.69 16.38
CA LYS A 196 -6.97 15.97 15.92
C LYS A 196 -5.95 17.11 15.81
N THR A 197 -4.96 17.14 16.69
CA THR A 197 -4.00 18.24 16.78
C THR A 197 -2.55 17.73 16.81
N PRO A 198 -2.08 17.10 15.71
CA PRO A 198 -0.71 16.61 15.67
C PRO A 198 0.29 17.78 15.70
N SER A 199 1.41 17.59 16.39
CA SER A 199 2.50 18.56 16.41
C SER A 199 3.14 18.69 15.01
N GLN A 200 3.89 19.77 14.78
CA GLN A 200 4.59 19.98 13.52
C GLN A 200 5.61 18.85 13.26
N GLU A 201 6.29 18.35 14.30
CA GLU A 201 7.23 17.25 14.21
C GLU A 201 6.53 15.97 13.72
N LYS A 202 5.32 15.68 14.23
CA LYS A 202 4.53 14.53 13.77
C LYS A 202 4.06 14.70 12.32
N ARG A 203 3.62 15.89 11.94
CA ARG A 203 3.29 16.18 10.53
C ARG A 203 4.51 15.97 9.64
N ASN A 204 5.69 16.45 10.04
CA ASN A 204 6.91 16.24 9.29
C ASN A 204 7.31 14.76 9.22
N GLU A 205 7.24 14.02 10.34
CA GLU A 205 7.60 12.60 10.40
C GLU A 205 6.73 11.77 9.46
N TYR A 206 5.43 12.05 9.40
CA TYR A 206 4.47 11.30 8.59
C TYR A 206 4.15 11.93 7.23
N SER A 207 4.84 12.98 6.82
CA SER A 207 4.83 13.52 5.46
C SER A 207 5.92 12.81 4.66
N ASN A 208 5.52 11.84 3.84
CA ASN A 208 6.44 10.89 3.21
C ASN A 208 7.40 11.56 2.20
N GLU A 209 7.01 12.69 1.60
CA GLU A 209 7.87 13.48 0.72
C GLU A 209 9.10 14.04 1.45
N LEU A 210 8.97 14.28 2.76
CA LEU A 210 10.07 14.79 3.60
C LEU A 210 11.00 13.64 4.07
N GLN A 211 10.59 12.39 3.92
CA GLN A 211 11.32 11.21 4.39
C GLN A 211 12.07 10.48 3.27
N VAL A 212 12.01 11.00 2.03
CA VAL A 212 12.67 10.41 0.89
C VAL A 212 14.19 10.50 1.02
N THR A 213 14.87 9.39 0.85
CA THR A 213 16.34 9.28 0.79
C THR A 213 16.76 8.60 -0.52
N SER A 214 18.05 8.57 -0.82
CA SER A 214 18.58 7.82 -1.97
C SER A 214 18.37 6.31 -1.87
N ALA A 215 18.02 5.79 -0.70
CA ALA A 215 17.70 4.37 -0.48
C ALA A 215 16.18 4.08 -0.59
N THR A 216 15.33 5.09 -0.79
CA THR A 216 13.90 4.90 -1.02
C THR A 216 13.68 4.07 -2.30
N PRO A 217 12.73 3.11 -2.33
CA PRO A 217 12.48 2.29 -3.50
C PRO A 217 12.00 3.09 -4.71
N PRO A 218 12.24 2.60 -5.94
CA PRO A 218 11.62 3.14 -7.15
C PRO A 218 10.09 3.14 -7.04
N ALA A 219 9.44 4.14 -7.65
CA ALA A 219 8.00 4.32 -7.51
C ALA A 219 7.28 4.57 -8.85
N PHE A 220 6.09 3.99 -8.97
CA PHE A 220 5.10 4.31 -9.99
C PHE A 220 3.91 5.01 -9.33
N LEU A 221 3.52 6.17 -9.85
CA LEU A 221 2.45 6.99 -9.28
C LEU A 221 1.37 7.29 -10.32
N VAL A 222 0.12 7.27 -9.88
CA VAL A 222 -1.05 7.65 -10.69
C VAL A 222 -1.95 8.58 -9.87
N HIS A 223 -2.43 9.65 -10.50
CA HIS A 223 -3.41 10.56 -9.89
C HIS A 223 -4.35 11.15 -10.95
N ALA A 224 -5.52 11.60 -10.53
CA ALA A 224 -6.40 12.43 -11.37
C ALA A 224 -6.22 13.92 -11.02
N GLY A 225 -6.17 14.77 -12.04
CA GLY A 225 -6.00 16.21 -11.84
C GLY A 225 -7.21 16.90 -11.21
N ASP A 226 -8.40 16.28 -11.33
CA ASP A 226 -9.67 16.72 -10.74
C ASP A 226 -10.04 16.02 -9.43
N ASP A 227 -9.06 15.37 -8.76
CA ASP A 227 -9.26 14.77 -7.44
C ASP A 227 -9.50 15.87 -6.39
N ASP A 228 -10.72 15.93 -5.87
CA ASP A 228 -11.16 16.91 -4.89
C ASP A 228 -11.06 16.44 -3.43
N ALA A 229 -10.78 15.16 -3.20
CA ALA A 229 -10.59 14.60 -1.87
C ALA A 229 -9.11 14.57 -1.46
N VAL A 230 -8.23 14.10 -2.33
CA VAL A 230 -6.78 14.07 -2.13
C VAL A 230 -6.10 14.84 -3.25
N SER A 231 -5.58 16.02 -2.94
CA SER A 231 -4.92 16.87 -3.93
C SER A 231 -3.84 16.11 -4.70
N PRO A 232 -3.82 16.20 -6.07
CA PRO A 232 -2.76 15.59 -6.90
C PRO A 232 -1.36 16.10 -6.56
N MET A 233 -1.27 17.22 -5.83
CA MET A 233 -0.01 17.71 -5.29
C MET A 233 0.69 16.68 -4.39
N ASN A 234 -0.05 15.77 -3.73
CA ASN A 234 0.55 14.66 -2.98
C ASN A 234 1.49 13.82 -3.88
N SER A 235 1.02 13.40 -5.04
CA SER A 235 1.84 12.64 -5.98
C SER A 235 2.97 13.47 -6.58
N ILE A 236 2.72 14.75 -6.87
CA ILE A 236 3.71 15.65 -7.49
C ILE A 236 4.88 15.89 -6.55
N VAL A 237 4.64 16.26 -5.29
CA VAL A 237 5.73 16.53 -4.33
C VAL A 237 6.51 15.28 -3.96
N PHE A 238 5.87 14.10 -3.95
CA PHE A 238 6.58 12.86 -3.71
C PHE A 238 7.48 12.49 -4.90
N TYR A 239 6.96 12.62 -6.11
CA TYR A 239 7.75 12.43 -7.32
C TYR A 239 8.96 13.38 -7.37
N ASP A 240 8.76 14.67 -7.11
CA ASP A 240 9.84 15.66 -7.06
C ASP A 240 10.91 15.28 -6.01
N SER A 241 10.48 14.86 -4.82
CA SER A 241 11.38 14.41 -3.76
C SER A 241 12.18 13.16 -4.18
N LEU A 242 11.54 12.18 -4.85
CA LEU A 242 12.22 11.00 -5.37
C LEU A 242 13.31 11.37 -6.38
N ILE A 243 12.96 12.18 -7.39
CA ILE A 243 13.91 12.61 -8.43
C ILE A 243 15.06 13.42 -7.83
N SER A 244 14.78 14.32 -6.88
CA SER A 244 15.82 15.10 -6.18
C SER A 244 16.84 14.23 -5.44
N LYS A 245 16.44 13.03 -5.01
CA LYS A 245 17.29 12.03 -4.36
C LYS A 245 17.84 10.98 -5.33
N LYS A 246 17.64 11.16 -6.65
CA LYS A 246 18.07 10.25 -7.72
C LYS A 246 17.42 8.86 -7.62
N VAL A 247 16.22 8.78 -7.07
CA VAL A 247 15.40 7.58 -7.06
C VAL A 247 14.56 7.55 -8.33
N SER A 248 14.57 6.43 -9.05
CA SER A 248 13.76 6.25 -10.26
C SER A 248 12.28 6.31 -9.94
N ALA A 249 11.53 7.14 -10.66
CA ALA A 249 10.08 7.25 -10.48
C ALA A 249 9.40 7.57 -11.82
N GLU A 250 8.13 7.13 -11.94
CA GLU A 250 7.25 7.44 -13.06
C GLU A 250 5.92 7.97 -12.50
N LEU A 251 5.44 9.09 -13.01
CA LEU A 251 4.21 9.76 -12.57
C LEU A 251 3.26 9.99 -13.75
N HIS A 252 2.00 9.56 -13.60
CA HIS A 252 0.91 9.83 -14.50
C HIS A 252 -0.16 10.67 -13.83
N ILE A 253 -0.41 11.88 -14.36
CA ILE A 253 -1.54 12.73 -13.97
C ILE A 253 -2.55 12.74 -15.11
N TYR A 254 -3.70 12.13 -14.88
CA TYR A 254 -4.81 12.14 -15.84
C TYR A 254 -5.65 13.39 -15.63
N GLN A 255 -6.18 13.95 -16.72
CA GLN A 255 -6.98 15.19 -16.67
C GLN A 255 -8.18 15.04 -15.71
N SER A 256 -8.84 13.87 -15.73
CA SER A 256 -10.02 13.60 -14.93
C SER A 256 -10.08 12.15 -14.49
N GLY A 257 -10.78 11.92 -13.37
CA GLY A 257 -10.93 10.59 -12.75
C GLY A 257 -11.56 10.70 -11.37
N GLY A 258 -11.43 11.86 -10.73
CA GLY A 258 -11.82 12.08 -9.34
C GLY A 258 -11.01 11.26 -8.38
N HIS A 259 -11.51 11.08 -7.15
CA HIS A 259 -10.92 10.20 -6.15
C HIS A 259 -11.56 8.81 -6.15
N GLY A 260 -10.80 7.77 -5.78
CA GLY A 260 -11.35 6.44 -5.58
C GLY A 260 -11.76 5.71 -6.85
N PHE A 261 -11.10 5.96 -7.99
CA PHE A 261 -11.43 5.31 -9.25
C PHE A 261 -10.98 3.82 -9.31
N GLY A 262 -10.22 3.34 -8.32
CA GLY A 262 -9.72 1.97 -8.31
C GLY A 262 -8.93 1.63 -9.57
N MET A 263 -9.34 0.60 -10.28
CA MET A 263 -8.73 0.24 -11.57
C MET A 263 -9.28 1.04 -12.76
N TYR A 264 -10.48 1.62 -12.66
CA TYR A 264 -11.22 2.16 -13.80
C TYR A 264 -11.61 3.62 -13.60
N MET A 265 -11.05 4.49 -14.41
CA MET A 265 -11.47 5.90 -14.50
C MET A 265 -12.70 6.02 -15.41
N LYS A 266 -13.80 6.58 -14.91
CA LYS A 266 -15.11 6.61 -15.61
C LYS A 266 -15.06 7.20 -17.01
N ASN A 267 -14.23 8.17 -17.28
CA ASN A 267 -14.21 8.91 -18.56
C ASN A 267 -12.89 8.76 -19.31
N ASN A 268 -12.04 7.82 -18.92
CA ASN A 268 -10.76 7.61 -19.57
C ASN A 268 -10.71 6.20 -20.18
N LYS A 269 -10.35 6.13 -21.46
CA LYS A 269 -10.13 4.85 -22.16
C LYS A 269 -8.76 4.25 -21.83
N GLU A 270 -7.84 5.04 -21.31
CA GLU A 270 -6.54 4.54 -20.88
C GLU A 270 -6.66 3.83 -19.54
N PHE A 271 -6.11 2.63 -19.49
CA PHE A 271 -6.08 1.81 -18.31
C PHE A 271 -4.71 1.95 -17.65
N TRP A 272 -4.65 2.63 -16.50
CA TRP A 272 -3.38 2.93 -15.83
C TRP A 272 -2.56 1.67 -15.49
N MET A 273 -3.22 0.51 -15.33
CA MET A 273 -2.51 -0.75 -15.08
C MET A 273 -1.68 -1.20 -16.27
N ASP A 274 -2.01 -0.80 -17.52
CA ASP A 274 -1.18 -1.08 -18.70
C ASP A 274 0.11 -0.27 -18.63
N ARG A 275 0.04 0.98 -18.15
CA ARG A 275 1.24 1.80 -17.88
C ARG A 275 2.07 1.19 -16.76
N CYS A 276 1.44 0.76 -15.67
CA CYS A 276 2.09 0.06 -14.58
C CYS A 276 2.76 -1.24 -15.06
N LYS A 277 2.09 -2.04 -15.88
CA LYS A 277 2.66 -3.25 -16.50
C LYS A 277 3.93 -2.90 -17.30
N SER A 278 3.87 -1.86 -18.15
CA SER A 278 5.00 -1.40 -18.96
C SER A 278 6.17 -0.96 -18.08
N TRP A 279 5.89 -0.19 -17.02
CA TRP A 279 6.88 0.23 -16.04
C TRP A 279 7.53 -0.96 -15.32
N MET A 280 6.72 -1.94 -14.90
CA MET A 280 7.24 -3.17 -14.29
C MET A 280 8.12 -3.98 -15.25
N GLN A 281 7.78 -4.02 -16.56
CA GLN A 281 8.59 -4.68 -17.58
C GLN A 281 9.91 -3.93 -17.84
N PHE A 282 9.86 -2.60 -17.85
CA PHE A 282 11.06 -1.77 -18.01
C PHE A 282 12.06 -1.98 -16.88
N ASN A 283 11.58 -2.11 -15.65
CA ASN A 283 12.39 -2.31 -14.45
C ASN A 283 12.73 -3.80 -14.17
N GLY A 284 12.31 -4.74 -15.02
CA GLY A 284 12.65 -6.16 -14.90
C GLY A 284 11.82 -6.95 -13.88
N TRP A 285 10.76 -6.37 -13.32
CA TRP A 285 9.83 -7.08 -12.42
C TRP A 285 8.78 -7.92 -13.16
N LEU A 286 8.55 -7.63 -14.43
CA LEU A 286 7.78 -8.48 -15.33
C LEU A 286 8.64 -8.91 -16.52
N ARG A 287 8.32 -10.09 -17.08
CA ARG A 287 8.90 -10.49 -18.36
C ARG A 287 8.34 -9.57 -19.46
N LYS A 288 9.19 -9.20 -20.42
CA LYS A 288 8.71 -8.53 -21.63
C LYS A 288 7.79 -9.50 -22.40
N ASP A 289 6.70 -8.97 -22.92
CA ASP A 289 5.86 -9.77 -23.84
C ASP A 289 6.75 -10.26 -24.98
N LYS A 290 6.62 -11.53 -25.35
CA LYS A 290 7.27 -12.04 -26.57
C LYS A 290 6.56 -11.33 -27.73
N GLY A 291 7.27 -10.45 -28.44
CA GLY A 291 6.82 -9.84 -29.67
C GLY A 291 6.49 -10.87 -30.74
#